data_d9838ec7451748c14571d9e06cffb5f9
#
_entry.id   d9838ec7451748c14571d9e06cffb5f9
#
_cell.length_a   1.000
_cell.length_b   1.000
_cell.length_c   1.000
_cell.angle_alpha   90.00
_cell.angle_beta   90.00
_cell.angle_gamma   90.00
#
_symmetry.space_group_name_H-M   'P 1'
#
loop_
_entity.id
_entity.type
_entity.pdbx_description
1 polymer ?
#
loop_
_entity_poly.entity_id
_entity_poly.type
_entity_poly.pdbx_seq_one_letter_code
_entity_poly.pdbx_strand_id
1 'polypeptide(L)'
;MIKNVANILTGFRILGSILLLFFPVFSEAFYSIYLLCGFSDMIDGTIARKTNSASESGAKMDTVSDLLIVTVSFIKLLSTIHIPGWLWIWVSVIAIIKIGNIIWGYVSKKQFISLHTIMNKITGLLLFLLPLTLSFVELKYSSLVVCLIATFSAIQEGL
;
A
#
# COMPACT_ATOMS: atom_id res chain seq x y z
N MET A 1 -22.17 -15.77 -10.10
CA MET A 1 -20.82 -16.30 -10.36
C MET A 1 -19.70 -15.26 -10.09
N ILE A 2 -19.80 -14.05 -10.57
CA ILE A 2 -18.73 -13.02 -10.47
C ILE A 2 -18.45 -12.57 -9.02
N LYS A 3 -19.46 -12.45 -8.15
CA LYS A 3 -19.27 -12.13 -6.72
C LYS A 3 -18.39 -13.16 -5.98
N ASN A 4 -18.47 -14.42 -6.36
CA ASN A 4 -17.67 -15.46 -5.73
C ASN A 4 -16.19 -15.37 -6.15
N VAL A 5 -15.89 -14.89 -7.37
CA VAL A 5 -14.52 -14.74 -7.85
C VAL A 5 -13.78 -13.65 -7.04
N ALA A 6 -14.40 -12.50 -6.82
CA ALA A 6 -13.80 -11.44 -6.01
C ALA A 6 -13.52 -11.92 -4.57
N ASN A 7 -14.48 -12.60 -3.94
CA ASN A 7 -14.29 -13.13 -2.58
C ASN A 7 -13.18 -14.21 -2.52
N ILE A 8 -13.04 -15.03 -3.56
CA ILE A 8 -11.96 -16.03 -3.65
C ILE A 8 -10.60 -15.34 -3.78
N LEU A 9 -10.50 -14.31 -4.61
CA LEU A 9 -9.26 -13.54 -4.78
C LEU A 9 -8.86 -12.82 -3.49
N THR A 10 -9.82 -12.23 -2.77
CA THR A 10 -9.59 -11.64 -1.45
C THR A 10 -9.13 -12.69 -0.43
N GLY A 11 -9.76 -13.86 -0.41
CA GLY A 11 -9.34 -14.99 0.43
C GLY A 11 -7.92 -15.46 0.11
N PHE A 12 -7.57 -15.52 -1.17
CA PHE A 12 -6.21 -15.85 -1.63
C PHE A 12 -5.17 -14.84 -1.14
N ARG A 13 -5.49 -13.54 -1.16
CA ARG A 13 -4.60 -12.49 -0.63
C ARG A 13 -4.41 -12.59 0.88
N ILE A 14 -5.46 -12.88 1.64
CA ILE A 14 -5.34 -13.09 3.10
C ILE A 14 -4.43 -14.28 3.39
N LEU A 15 -4.62 -15.41 2.72
CA LEU A 15 -3.76 -16.58 2.85
C LEU A 15 -2.32 -16.27 2.42
N GLY A 16 -2.13 -15.57 1.31
CA GLY A 16 -0.83 -15.13 0.83
C GLY A 16 -0.12 -14.23 1.84
N SER A 17 -0.84 -13.30 2.47
CA SER A 17 -0.29 -12.43 3.51
C SER A 17 0.19 -13.22 4.74
N ILE A 18 -0.54 -14.25 5.14
CA ILE A 18 -0.14 -15.15 6.22
C ILE A 18 1.09 -15.97 5.81
N LEU A 19 1.10 -16.50 4.58
CA LEU A 19 2.24 -17.25 4.05
C LEU A 19 3.52 -16.40 4.01
N LEU A 20 3.43 -15.11 3.69
CA LEU A 20 4.59 -14.21 3.70
C LEU A 20 5.31 -14.17 5.06
N LEU A 21 4.62 -14.44 6.18
CA LEU A 21 5.25 -14.49 7.50
C LEU A 21 6.27 -15.62 7.62
N PHE A 22 6.08 -16.72 6.91
CA PHE A 22 6.92 -17.93 7.01
C PHE A 22 8.15 -17.88 6.10
N PHE A 23 8.14 -17.07 5.04
CA PHE A 23 9.25 -16.99 4.10
C PHE A 23 10.21 -15.84 4.45
N PRO A 24 11.54 -16.04 4.34
CA PRO A 24 12.51 -14.97 4.51
C PRO A 24 12.28 -13.84 3.51
N VAL A 25 12.46 -12.58 3.96
CA VAL A 25 12.48 -11.43 3.07
C VAL A 25 13.61 -11.61 2.04
N PHE A 26 13.39 -11.17 0.82
CA PHE A 26 14.31 -11.31 -0.33
C PHE A 26 14.44 -12.74 -0.87
N SER A 27 13.68 -13.73 -0.39
CA SER A 27 13.60 -15.05 -1.03
C SER A 27 12.72 -15.01 -2.28
N GLU A 28 12.99 -15.89 -3.24
CA GLU A 28 12.17 -16.03 -4.45
C GLU A 28 10.69 -16.35 -4.11
N ALA A 29 10.47 -17.15 -3.07
CA ALA A 29 9.13 -17.48 -2.59
C ALA A 29 8.41 -16.24 -2.04
N PHE A 30 9.11 -15.39 -1.26
CA PHE A 30 8.55 -14.14 -0.75
C PHE A 30 8.10 -13.24 -1.90
N TYR A 31 8.97 -13.01 -2.88
CA TYR A 31 8.64 -12.18 -4.02
C TYR A 31 7.52 -12.75 -4.88
N SER A 32 7.52 -14.06 -5.11
CA SER A 32 6.46 -14.72 -5.88
C SER A 32 5.09 -14.53 -5.22
N ILE A 33 4.98 -14.78 -3.91
CA ILE A 33 3.74 -14.61 -3.16
C ILE A 33 3.32 -13.13 -3.14
N TYR A 34 4.27 -12.22 -2.90
CA TYR A 34 4.02 -10.79 -2.84
C TYR A 34 3.47 -10.25 -4.17
N LEU A 35 4.11 -10.62 -5.29
CA LEU A 35 3.67 -10.23 -6.63
C LEU A 35 2.32 -10.83 -6.99
N LEU A 36 2.10 -12.12 -6.69
CA LEU A 36 0.80 -12.77 -6.95
C LEU A 36 -0.34 -12.08 -6.20
N CYS A 37 -0.12 -11.71 -4.94
CA CYS A 37 -1.10 -10.94 -4.16
C CYS A 37 -1.35 -9.56 -4.77
N GLY A 38 -0.32 -8.83 -5.18
CA GLY A 38 -0.47 -7.52 -5.80
C GLY A 38 -1.16 -7.57 -7.17
N PHE A 39 -0.83 -8.56 -8.01
CA PHE A 39 -1.53 -8.75 -9.29
C PHE A 39 -2.99 -9.16 -9.08
N SER A 40 -3.28 -10.00 -8.09
CA SER A 40 -4.65 -10.38 -7.73
C SER A 40 -5.50 -9.16 -7.39
N ASP A 41 -4.95 -8.19 -6.63
CA ASP A 41 -5.60 -6.92 -6.30
C ASP A 41 -5.90 -6.06 -7.54
N MET A 42 -4.95 -5.96 -8.47
CA MET A 42 -5.17 -5.22 -9.71
C MET A 42 -6.28 -5.82 -10.58
N ILE A 43 -6.39 -7.15 -10.57
CA ILE A 43 -7.38 -7.88 -11.37
C ILE A 43 -8.77 -7.73 -10.77
N ASP A 44 -8.95 -7.97 -9.48
CA ASP A 44 -10.27 -7.92 -8.86
C ASP A 44 -10.82 -6.49 -8.78
N GLY A 45 -9.99 -5.48 -8.51
CA GLY A 45 -10.37 -4.08 -8.60
C GLY A 45 -10.83 -3.67 -10.01
N THR A 46 -10.23 -4.26 -11.05
CA THR A 46 -10.65 -4.02 -12.44
C THR A 46 -11.96 -4.74 -12.77
N ILE A 47 -12.13 -5.97 -12.31
CA ILE A 47 -13.36 -6.75 -12.49
C ILE A 47 -14.53 -6.08 -11.76
N ALA A 48 -14.35 -5.70 -10.51
CA ALA A 48 -15.39 -5.05 -9.69
C ALA A 48 -15.91 -3.76 -10.33
N ARG A 49 -15.01 -2.95 -10.89
CA ARG A 49 -15.37 -1.72 -11.62
C ARG A 49 -16.13 -1.98 -12.91
N LYS A 50 -15.73 -2.98 -13.70
CA LYS A 50 -16.38 -3.30 -14.99
C LYS A 50 -17.74 -3.96 -14.84
N THR A 51 -17.97 -4.66 -13.75
CA THR A 51 -19.20 -5.47 -13.55
C THR A 51 -20.24 -4.83 -12.66
N ASN A 52 -19.99 -3.62 -12.11
CA ASN A 52 -20.86 -2.98 -11.12
C ASN A 52 -21.28 -3.92 -9.97
N SER A 53 -20.46 -4.93 -9.68
CA SER A 53 -20.76 -5.98 -8.70
C SER A 53 -20.15 -5.74 -7.32
N ALA A 54 -19.66 -4.53 -7.07
CA ALA A 54 -19.09 -4.14 -5.79
C ALA A 54 -20.15 -4.23 -4.69
N SER A 55 -20.09 -5.27 -3.86
CA SER A 55 -20.86 -5.33 -2.64
C SER A 55 -20.11 -4.56 -1.55
N GLU A 56 -20.84 -3.87 -0.67
CA GLU A 56 -20.26 -3.16 0.46
C GLU A 56 -19.38 -4.06 1.35
N SER A 57 -19.82 -5.29 1.56
CA SER A 57 -19.07 -6.31 2.30
C SER A 57 -17.80 -6.75 1.56
N GLY A 58 -17.86 -6.95 0.24
CA GLY A 58 -16.68 -7.28 -0.56
C GLY A 58 -15.62 -6.17 -0.55
N ALA A 59 -16.06 -4.91 -0.67
CA ALA A 59 -15.14 -3.77 -0.61
C ALA A 59 -14.45 -3.64 0.76
N LYS A 60 -15.15 -3.94 1.86
CA LYS A 60 -14.54 -3.95 3.20
C LYS A 60 -13.51 -5.07 3.34
N MET A 61 -13.80 -6.27 2.86
CA MET A 61 -12.86 -7.39 2.90
C MET A 61 -11.62 -7.12 2.04
N ASP A 62 -11.79 -6.49 0.90
CA ASP A 62 -10.74 -6.05 0.01
C ASP A 62 -9.78 -5.09 0.73
N THR A 63 -10.31 -4.02 1.32
CA THR A 63 -9.52 -3.07 2.12
C THR A 63 -8.77 -3.75 3.27
N VAL A 64 -9.38 -4.73 3.94
CA VAL A 64 -8.72 -5.48 5.02
C VAL A 64 -7.57 -6.34 4.47
N SER A 65 -7.77 -7.01 3.33
CA SER A 65 -6.71 -7.84 2.73
C SER A 65 -5.51 -7.00 2.26
N ASP A 66 -5.75 -5.81 1.71
CA ASP A 66 -4.71 -4.89 1.30
C ASP A 66 -3.92 -4.35 2.51
N LEU A 67 -4.63 -3.99 3.57
CA LEU A 67 -3.98 -3.57 4.80
C LEU A 67 -3.13 -4.68 5.40
N LEU A 68 -3.60 -5.93 5.35
CA LEU A 68 -2.85 -7.08 5.86
C LEU A 68 -1.55 -7.30 5.09
N ILE A 69 -1.59 -7.34 3.75
CA ILE A 69 -0.38 -7.58 2.95
C ILE A 69 0.66 -6.47 3.14
N VAL A 70 0.22 -5.20 3.17
CA VAL A 70 1.10 -4.06 3.40
C VAL A 70 1.70 -4.13 4.80
N THR A 71 0.89 -4.40 5.83
CA THR A 71 1.33 -4.47 7.23
C THR A 71 2.33 -5.61 7.43
N VAL A 72 2.02 -6.81 6.94
CA VAL A 72 2.91 -7.98 7.05
C VAL A 72 4.23 -7.73 6.33
N SER A 73 4.18 -7.23 5.11
CA SER A 73 5.39 -6.91 4.33
C SER A 73 6.23 -5.85 5.03
N PHE A 74 5.61 -4.82 5.58
CA PHE A 74 6.30 -3.76 6.29
C PHE A 74 6.96 -4.26 7.58
N ILE A 75 6.27 -5.05 8.39
CA ILE A 75 6.83 -5.66 9.61
C ILE A 75 8.04 -6.53 9.27
N LYS A 76 7.92 -7.36 8.23
CA LYS A 76 9.01 -8.23 7.78
C LYS A 76 10.22 -7.43 7.28
N LEU A 77 10.00 -6.37 6.52
CA LEU A 77 11.07 -5.47 6.07
C LEU A 77 11.74 -4.76 7.25
N LEU A 78 10.97 -4.20 8.18
CA LEU A 78 11.49 -3.53 9.38
C LEU A 78 12.35 -4.44 10.24
N SER A 79 12.02 -5.74 10.33
CA SER A 79 12.81 -6.70 11.09
C SER A 79 14.10 -7.13 10.41
N THR A 80 14.23 -6.90 9.09
CA THR A 80 15.36 -7.40 8.29
C THR A 80 16.32 -6.27 7.89
N ILE A 81 15.80 -5.06 7.70
CA ILE A 81 16.55 -3.91 7.18
C ILE A 81 16.80 -2.90 8.28
N HIS A 82 18.05 -2.45 8.39
CA HIS A 82 18.38 -1.35 9.29
C HIS A 82 17.94 -0.01 8.65
N ILE A 83 16.91 0.60 9.25
CA ILE A 83 16.37 1.87 8.79
C ILE A 83 17.16 3.02 9.43
N PRO A 84 17.81 3.88 8.63
CA PRO A 84 18.57 5.00 9.17
C PRO A 84 17.63 6.03 9.83
N GLY A 85 18.11 6.68 10.90
CA GLY A 85 17.31 7.62 11.70
C GLY A 85 16.73 8.79 10.90
N TRP A 86 17.44 9.29 9.89
CA TRP A 86 16.96 10.38 9.03
C TRP A 86 15.67 10.00 8.27
N LEU A 87 15.51 8.72 7.91
CA LEU A 87 14.34 8.23 7.21
C LEU A 87 13.10 8.22 8.13
N TRP A 88 13.28 7.84 9.39
CA TRP A 88 12.21 7.92 10.40
C TRP A 88 11.71 9.35 10.60
N ILE A 89 12.63 10.32 10.67
CA ILE A 89 12.29 11.74 10.80
C ILE A 89 11.49 12.19 9.58
N TRP A 90 11.94 11.87 8.37
CA TRP A 90 11.29 12.29 7.13
C TRP A 90 9.88 11.67 6.99
N VAL A 91 9.74 10.37 7.23
CA VAL A 91 8.45 9.68 7.20
C VAL A 91 7.48 10.28 8.25
N SER A 92 7.98 10.60 9.45
CA SER A 92 7.17 11.24 10.49
C SER A 92 6.68 12.62 10.05
N VAL A 93 7.51 13.42 9.40
CA VAL A 93 7.11 14.74 8.87
C VAL A 93 6.01 14.59 7.81
N ILE A 94 6.17 13.64 6.87
CA ILE A 94 5.15 13.38 5.85
C ILE A 94 3.84 12.94 6.51
N ALA A 95 3.89 12.07 7.51
CA ALA A 95 2.71 11.60 8.24
C ALA A 95 1.98 12.74 8.95
N ILE A 96 2.72 13.64 9.60
CA ILE A 96 2.16 14.82 10.27
C ILE A 96 1.45 15.73 9.26
N ILE A 97 2.07 16.01 8.12
CA ILE A 97 1.47 16.84 7.06
C ILE A 97 0.18 16.18 6.56
N LYS A 98 0.19 14.87 6.26
CA LYS A 98 -1.00 14.15 5.79
C LYS A 98 -2.13 14.14 6.82
N ILE A 99 -1.82 13.90 8.08
CA ILE A 99 -2.81 13.96 9.17
C ILE A 99 -3.38 15.38 9.28
N GLY A 100 -2.53 16.41 9.21
CA GLY A 100 -2.95 17.81 9.24
C GLY A 100 -3.92 18.13 8.08
N ASN A 101 -3.62 17.67 6.88
CA ASN A 101 -4.48 17.86 5.70
C ASN A 101 -5.85 17.18 5.86
N ILE A 102 -5.88 15.96 6.40
CA ILE A 102 -7.13 15.24 6.67
C ILE A 102 -7.98 16.00 7.70
N ILE A 103 -7.36 16.45 8.80
CA ILE A 103 -8.06 17.19 9.85
C ILE A 103 -8.59 18.52 9.29
N TRP A 104 -7.75 19.27 8.57
CA TRP A 104 -8.14 20.54 7.94
C TRP A 104 -9.30 20.36 6.96
N GLY A 105 -9.25 19.32 6.12
CA GLY A 105 -10.31 19.01 5.18
C GLY A 105 -11.63 18.66 5.86
N TYR A 106 -11.57 17.89 6.94
CA TYR A 106 -12.75 17.55 7.71
C TYR A 106 -13.39 18.78 8.39
N VAL A 107 -12.55 19.65 8.97
CA VAL A 107 -13.02 20.87 9.66
C VAL A 107 -13.58 21.89 8.68
N SER A 108 -12.89 22.12 7.53
CA SER A 108 -13.23 23.19 6.59
C SER A 108 -14.37 22.82 5.64
N LYS A 109 -14.41 21.59 5.14
CA LYS A 109 -15.36 21.17 4.09
C LYS A 109 -16.39 20.16 4.56
N LYS A 110 -16.33 19.69 5.82
CA LYS A 110 -17.15 18.59 6.37
C LYS A 110 -17.19 17.34 5.49
N GLN A 111 -16.21 17.18 4.64
CA GLN A 111 -16.02 16.06 3.74
C GLN A 111 -14.61 15.50 3.96
N PHE A 112 -14.49 14.17 3.97
CA PHE A 112 -13.16 13.58 3.86
C PHE A 112 -12.59 14.01 2.52
N ILE A 113 -11.49 14.79 2.53
CA ILE A 113 -10.79 15.12 1.29
C ILE A 113 -10.41 13.79 0.67
N SER A 114 -10.95 13.55 -0.52
CA SER A 114 -10.68 12.33 -1.25
C SER A 114 -9.18 12.22 -1.50
N LEU A 115 -8.56 11.20 -0.92
CA LEU A 115 -7.15 10.83 -1.11
C LEU A 115 -6.85 10.35 -2.56
N HIS A 116 -7.73 10.69 -3.52
CA HIS A 116 -7.67 10.24 -4.90
C HIS A 116 -6.82 11.13 -5.81
N THR A 117 -5.84 11.86 -5.27
CA THR A 117 -4.89 12.56 -6.14
C THR A 117 -4.04 11.55 -6.91
N ILE A 118 -3.71 11.87 -8.16
CA ILE A 118 -2.83 11.03 -9.00
C ILE A 118 -1.50 10.76 -8.28
N MET A 119 -0.96 11.76 -7.59
CA MET A 119 0.29 11.64 -6.83
C MET A 119 0.18 10.65 -5.67
N ASN A 120 -0.97 10.57 -5.00
CA ASN A 120 -1.17 9.58 -3.94
C ASN A 120 -1.20 8.14 -4.49
N LYS A 121 -1.78 7.95 -5.68
CA LYS A 121 -1.74 6.64 -6.38
C LYS A 121 -0.32 6.27 -6.79
N ILE A 122 0.47 7.23 -7.29
CA ILE A 122 1.87 7.02 -7.64
C ILE A 122 2.68 6.67 -6.39
N THR A 123 2.47 7.37 -5.28
CA THR A 123 3.12 7.08 -4.01
C THR A 123 2.79 5.66 -3.52
N GLY A 124 1.52 5.25 -3.59
CA GLY A 124 1.09 3.90 -3.25
C GLY A 124 1.75 2.83 -4.12
N LEU A 125 1.83 3.07 -5.44
CA LEU A 125 2.52 2.18 -6.37
C LEU A 125 4.02 2.07 -6.05
N LEU A 126 4.67 3.18 -5.75
CA LEU A 126 6.09 3.19 -5.39
C LEU A 126 6.36 2.49 -4.05
N LEU A 127 5.47 2.65 -3.07
CA LEU A 127 5.54 1.90 -1.82
C LEU A 127 5.35 0.40 -2.04
N PHE A 128 4.48 0.01 -2.96
CA PHE A 128 4.33 -1.39 -3.36
C PHE A 128 5.57 -1.93 -4.08
N LEU A 129 6.22 -1.13 -4.91
CA LEU A 129 7.43 -1.52 -5.63
C LEU A 129 8.68 -1.50 -4.74
N LEU A 130 8.66 -0.78 -3.62
CA LEU A 130 9.83 -0.60 -2.76
C LEU A 130 10.47 -1.93 -2.31
N PRO A 131 9.74 -2.94 -1.80
CA PRO A 131 10.32 -4.23 -1.43
C PRO A 131 11.06 -4.92 -2.58
N LEU A 132 10.56 -4.76 -3.82
CA LEU A 132 11.15 -5.35 -5.02
C LEU A 132 12.45 -4.64 -5.41
N THR A 133 12.48 -3.32 -5.28
CA THR A 133 13.68 -2.54 -5.62
C THR A 133 14.82 -2.76 -4.63
N LEU A 134 14.53 -3.12 -3.39
CA LEU A 134 15.55 -3.34 -2.35
C LEU A 134 16.47 -4.54 -2.61
N SER A 135 16.11 -5.43 -3.53
CA SER A 135 17.01 -6.50 -3.99
C SER A 135 18.14 -6.02 -4.90
N PHE A 136 17.95 -4.88 -5.56
CA PHE A 136 18.88 -4.38 -6.60
C PHE A 136 19.46 -3.02 -6.24
N VAL A 137 18.77 -2.26 -5.42
CA VAL A 137 19.10 -0.88 -5.08
C VAL A 137 19.14 -0.73 -3.57
N GLU A 138 20.14 -0.03 -3.04
CA GLU A 138 20.24 0.27 -1.62
C GLU A 138 19.01 1.03 -1.11
N LEU A 139 18.59 0.73 0.11
CA LEU A 139 17.47 1.37 0.79
C LEU A 139 17.55 2.91 0.71
N LYS A 140 18.73 3.47 0.83
CA LYS A 140 18.98 4.92 0.80
C LYS A 140 18.42 5.58 -0.46
N TYR A 141 18.70 5.03 -1.64
CA TYR A 141 18.25 5.62 -2.91
C TYR A 141 16.78 5.35 -3.18
N SER A 142 16.32 4.13 -2.96
CA SER A 142 14.90 3.77 -3.15
C SER A 142 13.99 4.57 -2.22
N SER A 143 14.34 4.69 -0.94
CA SER A 143 13.56 5.43 0.04
C SER A 143 13.57 6.94 -0.23
N LEU A 144 14.69 7.51 -0.72
CA LEU A 144 14.78 8.92 -1.07
C LEU A 144 13.78 9.28 -2.16
N VAL A 145 13.69 8.49 -3.23
CA VAL A 145 12.73 8.71 -4.31
C VAL A 145 11.29 8.64 -3.80
N VAL A 146 10.98 7.61 -3.00
CA VAL A 146 9.63 7.44 -2.42
C VAL A 146 9.28 8.59 -1.50
N CYS A 147 10.19 9.02 -0.63
CA CYS A 147 9.95 10.13 0.30
C CYS A 147 9.77 11.47 -0.43
N LEU A 148 10.53 11.75 -1.49
CA LEU A 148 10.35 12.95 -2.30
C LEU A 148 8.96 13.00 -2.93
N ILE A 149 8.53 11.91 -3.57
CA ILE A 149 7.22 11.85 -4.22
C ILE A 149 6.09 11.89 -3.18
N ALA A 150 6.26 11.21 -2.04
CA ALA A 150 5.30 11.24 -0.94
C ALA A 150 5.17 12.64 -0.31
N THR A 151 6.28 13.38 -0.19
CA THR A 151 6.28 14.76 0.28
C THR A 151 5.53 15.66 -0.69
N PHE A 152 5.81 15.53 -2.00
CA PHE A 152 5.11 16.30 -3.02
C PHE A 152 3.60 15.99 -3.03
N SER A 153 3.23 14.71 -2.90
CA SER A 153 1.84 14.28 -2.75
C SER A 153 1.17 14.92 -1.52
N ALA A 154 1.85 14.92 -0.39
CA ALA A 154 1.31 15.49 0.86
C ALA A 154 1.08 17.00 0.74
N ILE A 155 1.98 17.73 0.06
CA ILE A 155 1.82 19.17 -0.18
C ILE A 155 0.66 19.43 -1.15
N GLN A 156 0.55 18.65 -2.22
CA GLN A 156 -0.54 18.80 -3.20
C GLN A 156 -1.93 18.52 -2.59
N GLU A 157 -2.01 17.63 -1.61
CA GLU A 157 -3.26 17.36 -0.89
C GLU A 157 -3.70 18.52 0.02
N GLY A 158 -2.77 19.36 0.45
CA GLY A 158 -3.05 20.52 1.31
C GLY A 158 -3.40 21.81 0.57
N LEU A 159 -3.22 21.84 -0.75
CA LEU A 159 -3.56 22.99 -1.61
C LEU A 159 -4.98 22.86 -2.16
#